data_f3adfbbc76d1755b8dbef726d2d18773
#
_entry.id   f3adfbbc76d1755b8dbef726d2d18773
#
_cell.length_a   1.000
_cell.length_b   1.000
_cell.length_c   1.000
_cell.angle_alpha   90.00
_cell.angle_beta   90.00
_cell.angle_gamma   90.00
#
_symmetry.space_group_name_H-M   'P 1'
#
loop_
_entity.id
_entity.type
_entity.pdbx_description
1 polymer ?
#
loop_
_entity_poly.entity_id
_entity_poly.type
_entity_poly.pdbx_seq_one_letter_code
_entity_poly.pdbx_strand_id
1 'polypeptide(L)' 'MTDLVTDPNLARPDDFYERLIAAHRGLDDAQSATVNAKLVLLLANHIGDAHVLEQAIAAAREDVAPPPSSPETAGE' A
#
# COMPACT_ATOMS: atom_id res chain seq x y z
N MET A 1 -8.08 16.30 -15.69
CA MET A 1 -6.97 15.51 -15.16
C MET A 1 -7.37 14.83 -13.87
N THR A 2 -6.99 13.56 -13.72
CA THR A 2 -7.40 12.77 -12.55
C THR A 2 -6.42 12.94 -11.42
N ASP A 3 -6.93 13.18 -10.22
CA ASP A 3 -6.11 13.27 -9.03
C ASP A 3 -6.52 12.21 -8.03
N LEU A 4 -5.63 11.92 -7.11
CA LEU A 4 -5.90 10.94 -6.05
C LEU A 4 -7.10 11.38 -5.22
N VAL A 5 -8.04 10.47 -5.04
CA VAL A 5 -9.18 10.70 -4.16
C VAL A 5 -8.76 10.37 -2.73
N THR A 6 -8.78 11.35 -1.85
CA THR A 6 -8.38 11.17 -0.47
C THR A 6 -9.54 11.17 0.52
N ASP A 7 -10.70 11.62 0.08
CA ASP A 7 -11.90 11.53 0.90
C ASP A 7 -12.43 10.09 0.89
N PRO A 8 -13.22 9.71 1.90
CA PRO A 8 -13.78 8.36 1.93
C PRO A 8 -14.51 8.03 0.64
N ASN A 9 -14.09 6.95 0.00
CA ASN A 9 -14.59 6.58 -1.33
C ASN A 9 -15.02 5.13 -1.42
N LEU A 10 -14.73 4.34 -0.40
CA LEU A 10 -15.18 2.95 -0.34
C LEU A 10 -16.60 2.91 0.20
N ALA A 11 -17.48 2.18 -0.49
CA ALA A 11 -18.86 2.05 -0.04
C ALA A 11 -18.95 1.28 1.27
N ARG A 12 -18.08 0.29 1.45
CA ARG A 12 -18.11 -0.57 2.63
C ARG A 12 -16.68 -0.83 3.11
N PRO A 13 -16.05 0.16 3.73
CA PRO A 13 -14.64 0.04 4.13
C PRO A 13 -14.39 -1.08 5.13
N ASP A 14 -15.32 -1.33 6.04
CA ASP A 14 -15.16 -2.39 7.03
C ASP A 14 -15.13 -3.76 6.36
N ASP A 15 -15.95 -3.95 5.35
CA ASP A 15 -15.98 -5.21 4.61
C ASP A 15 -14.66 -5.44 3.89
N PHE A 16 -14.12 -4.41 3.27
CA PHE A 16 -12.84 -4.52 2.61
C PHE A 16 -11.73 -4.84 3.59
N TYR A 17 -11.72 -4.15 4.71
CA TYR A 17 -10.69 -4.35 5.73
C TYR A 17 -10.72 -5.78 6.26
N GLU A 18 -11.92 -6.29 6.49
CA GLU A 18 -12.09 -7.67 6.96
C GLU A 18 -11.54 -8.68 5.96
N ARG A 19 -11.80 -8.45 4.67
CA ARG A 19 -11.29 -9.32 3.63
C ARG A 19 -9.76 -9.25 3.53
N LEU A 20 -9.21 -8.06 3.73
CA LEU A 20 -7.78 -7.88 3.71
C LEU A 20 -7.11 -8.65 4.85
N ILE A 21 -7.67 -8.54 6.04
CA ILE A 21 -7.17 -9.29 7.20
C ILE A 21 -7.27 -10.80 6.94
N ALA A 22 -8.40 -11.24 6.41
CA ALA A 22 -8.60 -12.65 6.13
C ALA A 22 -7.59 -13.18 5.12
N ALA A 23 -7.19 -12.35 4.19
CA ALA A 23 -6.22 -12.76 3.18
C ALA A 23 -4.84 -13.06 3.77
N HIS A 24 -4.56 -12.54 4.95
CA HIS A 24 -3.26 -12.73 5.59
C HIS A 24 -3.25 -13.86 6.62
N ARG A 25 -4.38 -14.50 6.86
CA ARG A 25 -4.46 -15.57 7.86
C ARG A 25 -3.60 -16.76 7.45
N GLY A 26 -2.85 -17.27 8.42
CA GLY A 26 -2.01 -18.43 8.19
C GLY A 26 -0.71 -18.14 7.47
N LEU A 27 -0.42 -16.89 7.19
CA LEU A 27 0.79 -16.50 6.50
C LEU A 27 1.82 -15.94 7.48
N ASP A 28 3.09 -16.22 7.20
CA ASP A 28 4.16 -15.59 7.97
C ASP A 28 4.42 -14.18 7.42
N ASP A 29 5.34 -13.45 8.04
CA ASP A 29 5.61 -12.07 7.67
C ASP A 29 6.07 -11.93 6.22
N ALA A 30 6.94 -12.83 5.76
CA ALA A 30 7.44 -12.78 4.39
C ALA A 30 6.32 -13.05 3.38
N GLN A 31 5.45 -14.00 3.70
CA GLN A 31 4.33 -14.32 2.83
C GLN A 31 3.31 -13.18 2.81
N SER A 32 3.06 -12.56 3.95
CA SER A 32 2.15 -11.41 4.03
C SER A 32 2.70 -10.25 3.21
N ALA A 33 4.00 -10.00 3.27
CA ALA A 33 4.62 -8.94 2.48
C ALA A 33 4.44 -9.22 0.98
N THR A 34 4.56 -10.49 0.59
CA THR A 34 4.36 -10.88 -0.81
C THR A 34 2.93 -10.61 -1.26
N VAL A 35 1.95 -10.97 -0.43
CA VAL A 35 0.55 -10.71 -0.75
C VAL A 35 0.31 -9.22 -0.92
N ASN A 36 0.84 -8.41 0.00
CA ASN A 36 0.68 -6.96 -0.10
C ASN A 36 1.31 -6.39 -1.36
N ALA A 37 2.50 -6.86 -1.72
CA ALA A 37 3.18 -6.38 -2.92
C ALA A 37 2.37 -6.72 -4.17
N LYS A 38 1.85 -7.93 -4.24
CA LYS A 38 1.01 -8.34 -5.37
C LYS A 38 -0.26 -7.53 -5.44
N LEU A 39 -0.88 -7.28 -4.29
CA LEU A 39 -2.11 -6.50 -4.24
C LEU A 39 -1.88 -5.10 -4.75
N VAL A 40 -0.78 -4.47 -4.34
CA VAL A 40 -0.43 -3.13 -4.82
C VAL A 40 -0.33 -3.11 -6.34
N LEU A 41 0.35 -4.12 -6.91
CA LEU A 41 0.51 -4.16 -8.36
C LEU A 41 -0.80 -4.40 -9.08
N LEU A 42 -1.65 -5.25 -8.54
CA LEU A 42 -2.95 -5.51 -9.14
C LEU A 42 -3.83 -4.26 -9.12
N LEU A 43 -3.84 -3.55 -7.99
CA LEU A 43 -4.62 -2.33 -7.87
C LEU A 43 -4.04 -1.23 -8.75
N ALA A 44 -2.72 -1.13 -8.82
CA ALA A 44 -2.08 -0.13 -9.67
C ALA A 44 -2.43 -0.37 -11.13
N ASN A 45 -2.42 -1.62 -11.55
CA ASN A 45 -2.80 -1.94 -12.92
C ASN A 45 -4.25 -1.58 -13.22
N HIS A 46 -5.12 -1.82 -12.24
CA HIS A 46 -6.53 -1.48 -12.41
C HIS A 46 -6.73 0.03 -12.51
N ILE A 47 -6.03 0.80 -11.68
CA ILE A 47 -6.11 2.26 -11.70
C ILE A 47 -5.56 2.80 -13.02
N GLY A 48 -4.39 2.35 -13.40
CA GLY A 48 -3.81 2.64 -14.72
C GLY A 48 -3.35 4.06 -14.96
N ASP A 49 -3.39 4.92 -13.95
CA ASP A 49 -3.02 6.33 -14.07
C ASP A 49 -1.77 6.60 -13.26
N ALA A 50 -0.64 6.80 -13.94
CA ALA A 50 0.65 6.98 -13.29
C ALA A 50 0.66 8.19 -12.35
N HIS A 51 -0.01 9.27 -12.73
CA HIS A 51 -0.06 10.47 -11.89
C HIS A 51 -0.74 10.18 -10.55
N VAL A 52 -1.88 9.49 -10.61
CA VAL A 52 -2.61 9.12 -9.40
C VAL A 52 -1.77 8.18 -8.54
N LEU A 53 -1.07 7.24 -9.18
CA LEU A 53 -0.24 6.29 -8.44
C LEU A 53 0.94 6.98 -7.77
N GLU A 54 1.54 7.97 -8.41
CA GLU A 54 2.61 8.75 -7.79
C GLU A 54 2.09 9.52 -6.59
N GLN A 55 0.91 10.10 -6.70
CA GLN A 55 0.29 10.79 -5.58
C GLN A 55 0.01 9.84 -4.43
N ALA A 56 -0.45 8.64 -4.74
CA ALA A 56 -0.74 7.63 -3.70
C ALA A 56 0.54 7.19 -2.99
N ILE A 57 1.62 7.00 -3.74
CA ILE A 57 2.90 6.61 -3.16
C ILE A 57 3.39 7.70 -2.19
N ALA A 58 3.31 8.95 -2.61
CA ALA A 58 3.74 10.06 -1.77
C ALA A 58 2.90 10.13 -0.49
N ALA A 59 1.59 9.99 -0.62
CA ALA A 59 0.70 10.03 0.53
C ALA A 59 0.97 8.88 1.49
N ALA A 60 1.23 7.69 0.95
CA ALA A 60 1.50 6.52 1.78
C ALA A 60 2.82 6.64 2.53
N ARG A 61 3.79 7.35 1.93
CA ARG A 61 5.12 7.53 2.53
C ARG A 61 5.14 8.65 3.56
N GLU A 62 4.16 9.53 3.51
CA GLU A 62 4.09 10.68 4.40
C GLU A 62 4.07 10.20 5.86
N ASP A 63 4.83 10.87 6.70
CA ASP A 63 4.90 10.55 8.13
C ASP A 63 5.50 9.18 8.44
N VAL A 64 6.07 8.53 7.46
CA VAL A 64 6.77 7.27 7.70
C VAL A 64 8.26 7.52 7.58
N ALA A 65 8.95 7.45 8.71
CA ALA A 65 10.38 7.66 8.74
C ALA A 65 11.11 6.32 8.79
N PRO A 66 12.25 6.19 8.12
CA PRO A 66 13.04 4.98 8.24
C PRO A 66 13.57 4.82 9.66
N PRO A 67 13.80 3.57 10.11
CA PRO A 67 14.35 3.36 11.44
C PRO A 67 15.72 4.03 11.57
N PRO A 68 15.99 4.68 12.70
CA PRO A 68 17.27 5.39 12.87
C PRO A 68 18.48 4.49 12.86
N SER A 69 18.31 3.22 13.17
CA SER A 69 19.40 2.26 13.22
C SER A 69 19.59 1.49 11.92
N SER A 70 18.95 1.91 10.86
CA SER A 70 19.00 1.16 9.61
C SER A 70 20.38 1.23 8.99
N PRO A 71 21.18 0.19 9.08
CA PRO A 71 22.56 0.23 8.59
C PRO A 71 22.66 0.19 7.07
N GLU A 72 21.67 -0.35 6.42
CA GLU A 72 21.69 -0.45 4.97
C GLU A 72 21.68 0.91 4.32
N THR A 73 21.07 1.90 4.98
CA THR A 73 21.07 3.24 4.42
C THR A 73 22.44 3.88 4.52
N ALA A 74 23.20 3.50 5.52
CA ALA A 74 24.53 4.02 5.68
C ALA A 74 25.49 3.47 4.64
N GLY A 75 25.19 2.32 4.12
CA GLY A 75 26.04 1.67 3.15
C GLY A 75 25.91 2.21 1.74
N GLU A 76 24.94 3.01 1.50
CA GLU A 76 24.69 3.50 0.15
C GLU A 76 25.49 4.67 -0.27
#